data_d7c9cf0895a0f6712f3d367bd257f9bf
#
_entry.id   d7c9cf0895a0f6712f3d367bd257f9bf
#
_cell.length_a   1.000
_cell.length_b   1.000
_cell.length_c   1.000
_cell.angle_alpha   90.00
_cell.angle_beta   90.00
_cell.angle_gamma   90.00
#
_symmetry.space_group_name_H-M   'P 1'
#
loop_
_entity.id
_entity.type
_entity.pdbx_description
1 polymer ?
#
loop_
_entity_poly.entity_id
_entity_poly.type
_entity_poly.pdbx_seq_one_letter_code
_entity_poly.pdbx_strand_id
1 'polypeptide(L)'
;MQRILIIEDEHDLADLIAFNFQGEGYAVTVAHDGREGLDSALESPPDLIILDLMLPSLLGTEVCKQLKSKSATAHVPVIMLTANGEEIDRVVGFEVGADDYVVKPFSVRELLLRVRAILRRAGAPAPTGTLLTIGDLVIDTDRHQVTVAGEEIVLTTTEFKLLHILLERRGRLQSRDTLLKDVWGYNYVGDTRTVDTHVTRLRTKLGTSGEMIRTVRGFGYKMEEEA
;
A
#
# COMPACT_ATOMS: atom_id res chain seq x y z
N MET A 1 18.94 9.34 0.21
CA MET A 1 18.03 10.03 1.15
C MET A 1 16.63 9.75 0.65
N GLN A 2 15.76 9.16 1.46
CA GLN A 2 14.40 8.81 1.04
C GLN A 2 13.54 10.07 0.93
N ARG A 3 12.72 10.14 -0.13
CA ARG A 3 11.90 11.29 -0.48
C ARG A 3 10.44 11.04 -0.08
N ILE A 4 9.87 11.98 0.64
CA ILE A 4 8.47 11.92 1.07
C ILE A 4 7.74 13.12 0.49
N LEU A 5 6.60 12.88 -0.15
CA LEU A 5 5.68 13.92 -0.58
C LEU A 5 4.53 13.97 0.43
N ILE A 6 4.28 15.16 0.98
CA ILE A 6 3.13 15.45 1.84
C ILE A 6 2.15 16.27 1.01
N ILE A 7 0.89 15.82 0.95
CA ILE A 7 -0.20 16.53 0.27
C ILE A 7 -1.28 16.79 1.33
N GLU A 8 -1.29 18.01 1.85
CA GLU A 8 -2.10 18.45 2.98
C GLU A 8 -2.40 19.94 2.85
N ASP A 9 -3.67 20.35 2.88
CA ASP A 9 -4.07 21.74 2.70
C ASP A 9 -3.95 22.58 3.98
N GLU A 10 -3.97 21.95 5.16
CA GLU A 10 -3.70 22.61 6.43
C GLU A 10 -2.20 22.89 6.59
N HIS A 11 -1.78 24.13 6.32
CA HIS A 11 -0.37 24.54 6.31
C HIS A 11 0.35 24.21 7.61
N ASP A 12 -0.25 24.52 8.77
CA ASP A 12 0.37 24.27 10.08
C ASP A 12 0.63 22.77 10.31
N LEU A 13 -0.29 21.90 9.89
CA LEU A 13 -0.14 20.45 9.99
C LEU A 13 0.92 19.94 9.02
N ALA A 14 0.89 20.42 7.77
CA ALA A 14 1.89 20.06 6.77
C ALA A 14 3.30 20.44 7.23
N ASP A 15 3.48 21.66 7.75
CA ASP A 15 4.76 22.16 8.25
C ASP A 15 5.23 21.36 9.48
N LEU A 16 4.32 21.04 10.40
CA LEU A 16 4.62 20.21 11.58
C LEU A 16 5.12 18.81 11.17
N ILE A 17 4.44 18.18 10.21
CA ILE A 17 4.85 16.88 9.70
C ILE A 17 6.21 17.03 9.00
N ALA A 18 6.36 17.98 8.09
CA ALA A 18 7.58 18.20 7.32
C ALA A 18 8.80 18.44 8.23
N PHE A 19 8.67 19.31 9.25
CA PHE A 19 9.73 19.60 10.21
C PHE A 19 10.22 18.33 10.94
N ASN A 20 9.28 17.52 11.44
CA ASN A 20 9.64 16.29 12.14
C ASN A 20 10.30 15.26 11.21
N PHE A 21 9.82 15.12 10.00
CA PHE A 21 10.36 14.18 9.03
C PHE A 21 11.74 14.60 8.52
N GLN A 22 11.96 15.90 8.27
CA GLN A 22 13.29 16.42 7.94
C GLN A 22 14.30 16.21 9.08
N GLY A 23 13.86 16.39 10.34
CA GLY A 23 14.68 16.09 11.52
C GLY A 23 15.11 14.62 11.63
N GLU A 24 14.35 13.71 11.03
CA GLU A 24 14.66 12.26 10.93
C GLU A 24 15.44 11.87 9.66
N GLY A 25 15.85 12.86 8.86
CA GLY A 25 16.72 12.67 7.70
C GLY A 25 16.00 12.34 6.39
N TYR A 26 14.69 12.59 6.27
CA TYR A 26 13.95 12.48 5.01
C TYR A 26 14.08 13.76 4.18
N ALA A 27 14.06 13.62 2.84
CA ALA A 27 13.82 14.74 1.94
C ALA A 27 12.32 14.92 1.79
N VAL A 28 11.78 16.07 2.21
CA VAL A 28 10.34 16.31 2.22
C VAL A 28 9.98 17.38 1.22
N THR A 29 8.98 17.10 0.39
CA THR A 29 8.27 18.06 -0.46
C THR A 29 6.84 18.17 0.05
N VAL A 30 6.28 19.39 0.05
CA VAL A 30 4.91 19.66 0.48
C VAL A 30 4.14 20.23 -0.70
N ALA A 31 2.91 19.78 -0.88
CA ALA A 31 1.91 20.34 -1.77
C ALA A 31 0.63 20.59 -0.94
N HIS A 32 -0.05 21.70 -1.20
CA HIS A 32 -1.26 22.10 -0.45
C HIS A 32 -2.56 21.89 -1.24
N ASP A 33 -2.45 21.29 -2.41
CA ASP A 33 -3.55 21.04 -3.34
C ASP A 33 -3.42 19.65 -3.96
N GLY A 34 -4.55 18.95 -4.14
CA GLY A 34 -4.54 17.59 -4.66
C GLY A 34 -4.01 17.50 -6.10
N ARG A 35 -4.26 18.51 -6.94
CA ARG A 35 -3.75 18.56 -8.31
C ARG A 35 -2.24 18.79 -8.32
N GLU A 36 -1.77 19.78 -7.55
CA GLU A 36 -0.34 20.06 -7.39
C GLU A 36 0.43 18.84 -6.91
N GLY A 37 -0.11 18.15 -5.87
CA GLY A 37 0.50 16.95 -5.32
C GLY A 37 0.56 15.80 -6.32
N LEU A 38 -0.51 15.59 -7.10
CA LEU A 38 -0.53 14.59 -8.16
C LEU A 38 0.52 14.88 -9.24
N ASP A 39 0.58 16.11 -9.72
CA ASP A 39 1.51 16.51 -10.78
C ASP A 39 2.97 16.38 -10.28
N SER A 40 3.26 16.82 -9.06
CA SER A 40 4.57 16.64 -8.41
C SER A 40 4.98 15.17 -8.31
N ALA A 41 4.07 14.30 -7.88
CA ALA A 41 4.34 12.86 -7.78
C ALA A 41 4.60 12.19 -9.13
N LEU A 42 3.93 12.65 -10.19
CA LEU A 42 4.11 12.12 -11.55
C LEU A 42 5.40 12.59 -12.20
N GLU A 43 5.81 13.85 -11.94
CA GLU A 43 7.04 14.42 -12.45
C GLU A 43 8.28 13.79 -11.77
N SER A 44 8.21 13.61 -10.46
CA SER A 44 9.32 13.07 -9.67
C SER A 44 8.78 12.10 -8.59
N PRO A 45 8.54 10.83 -8.93
CA PRO A 45 7.96 9.85 -7.99
C PRO A 45 8.73 9.78 -6.67
N PRO A 46 8.07 10.03 -5.51
CA PRO A 46 8.70 9.92 -4.19
C PRO A 46 8.80 8.46 -3.75
N ASP A 47 9.49 8.21 -2.61
CA ASP A 47 9.55 6.88 -1.99
C ASP A 47 8.29 6.57 -1.15
N LEU A 48 7.53 7.60 -0.74
CA LEU A 48 6.27 7.49 -0.03
C LEU A 48 5.46 8.80 -0.12
N ILE A 49 4.13 8.68 -0.14
CA ILE A 49 3.20 9.81 -0.12
C ILE A 49 2.37 9.77 1.17
N ILE A 50 2.29 10.91 1.86
CA ILE A 50 1.31 11.18 2.92
C ILE A 50 0.25 12.08 2.30
N LEU A 51 -1.01 11.67 2.33
CA LEU A 51 -2.08 12.25 1.53
C LEU A 51 -3.33 12.49 2.37
N ASP A 52 -3.75 13.74 2.50
CA ASP A 52 -5.06 14.05 3.07
C ASP A 52 -6.18 13.62 2.12
N LEU A 53 -7.27 13.15 2.71
CA LEU A 53 -8.50 12.82 1.97
C LEU A 53 -9.22 14.07 1.45
N MET A 54 -9.28 15.12 2.26
CA MET A 54 -10.10 16.31 2.02
C MET A 54 -9.25 17.46 1.51
N LEU A 55 -8.84 17.37 0.24
CA LEU A 55 -8.02 18.39 -0.42
C LEU A 55 -8.86 19.26 -1.35
N PRO A 56 -8.45 20.53 -1.56
CA PRO A 56 -9.02 21.38 -2.60
C PRO A 56 -8.67 20.84 -4.01
N SER A 57 -9.43 21.28 -4.99
CA SER A 57 -9.31 20.97 -6.43
C SER A 57 -9.49 19.50 -6.78
N LEU A 58 -8.81 18.58 -6.10
CA LEU A 58 -8.87 17.15 -6.36
C LEU A 58 -8.81 16.37 -5.04
N LEU A 59 -9.87 15.61 -4.74
CA LEU A 59 -9.94 14.81 -3.51
C LEU A 59 -8.79 13.79 -3.42
N GLY A 60 -8.30 13.54 -2.20
CA GLY A 60 -7.20 12.61 -1.97
C GLY A 60 -7.49 11.19 -2.45
N THR A 61 -8.74 10.74 -2.40
CA THR A 61 -9.16 9.46 -2.98
C THR A 61 -8.91 9.40 -4.48
N GLU A 62 -9.22 10.47 -5.21
CA GLU A 62 -9.02 10.53 -6.65
C GLU A 62 -7.53 10.68 -7.00
N VAL A 63 -6.75 11.45 -6.20
CA VAL A 63 -5.29 11.50 -6.31
C VAL A 63 -4.70 10.10 -6.18
N CYS A 64 -5.06 9.37 -5.11
CA CYS A 64 -4.57 8.02 -4.88
C CYS A 64 -4.91 7.07 -6.03
N LYS A 65 -6.16 7.07 -6.49
CA LYS A 65 -6.61 6.25 -7.62
C LYS A 65 -5.81 6.52 -8.89
N GLN A 66 -5.56 7.80 -9.22
CA GLN A 66 -4.76 8.16 -10.39
C GLN A 66 -3.30 7.74 -10.24
N LEU A 67 -2.68 7.92 -9.06
CA LEU A 67 -1.32 7.45 -8.79
C LEU A 67 -1.22 5.92 -8.93
N LYS A 68 -2.18 5.18 -8.37
CA LYS A 68 -2.18 3.71 -8.38
C LYS A 68 -2.55 3.10 -9.73
N SER A 69 -3.13 3.87 -10.64
CA SER A 69 -3.44 3.42 -12.02
C SER A 69 -2.26 3.54 -12.99
N LYS A 70 -1.21 4.30 -12.64
CA LYS A 70 -0.06 4.55 -13.52
C LYS A 70 1.14 3.71 -13.10
N SER A 71 1.75 2.99 -14.03
CA SER A 71 2.91 2.11 -13.77
C SER A 71 4.07 2.84 -13.08
N ALA A 72 4.30 4.11 -13.42
CA ALA A 72 5.37 4.93 -12.83
C ALA A 72 5.19 5.19 -11.33
N THR A 73 3.95 5.21 -10.82
CA THR A 73 3.64 5.59 -9.42
C THR A 73 2.83 4.54 -8.67
N ALA A 74 2.34 3.49 -9.33
CA ALA A 74 1.54 2.43 -8.69
C ALA A 74 2.26 1.76 -7.52
N HIS A 75 3.59 1.63 -7.63
CA HIS A 75 4.45 1.03 -6.60
C HIS A 75 4.73 1.96 -5.43
N VAL A 76 4.51 3.28 -5.57
CA VAL A 76 4.75 4.26 -4.49
C VAL A 76 3.71 4.04 -3.38
N PRO A 77 4.14 3.75 -2.13
CA PRO A 77 3.20 3.58 -1.03
C PRO A 77 2.54 4.91 -0.66
N VAL A 78 1.24 4.82 -0.33
CA VAL A 78 0.41 5.96 0.07
C VAL A 78 -0.16 5.71 1.46
N ILE A 79 0.10 6.63 2.40
CA ILE A 79 -0.59 6.71 3.69
C ILE A 79 -1.63 7.81 3.60
N MET A 80 -2.90 7.47 3.80
CA MET A 80 -3.97 8.46 3.84
C MET A 80 -4.19 9.01 5.24
N LEU A 81 -4.36 10.34 5.35
CA LEU A 81 -4.82 11.02 6.55
C LEU A 81 -6.34 11.24 6.42
N THR A 82 -7.11 10.91 7.46
CA THR A 82 -8.57 11.04 7.46
C THR A 82 -9.06 11.74 8.74
N ALA A 83 -10.02 12.65 8.60
CA ALA A 83 -10.60 13.38 9.73
C ALA A 83 -11.62 12.54 10.53
N ASN A 84 -12.20 11.51 9.91
CA ASN A 84 -13.28 10.74 10.51
C ASN A 84 -12.92 9.25 10.53
N GLY A 85 -12.99 8.65 11.74
CA GLY A 85 -12.77 7.22 11.93
C GLY A 85 -13.95 6.35 11.43
N GLU A 86 -14.85 6.90 10.60
CA GLU A 86 -15.95 6.13 10.05
C GLU A 86 -15.42 5.00 9.15
N GLU A 87 -16.00 3.82 9.32
CA GLU A 87 -15.66 2.61 8.59
C GLU A 87 -15.74 2.84 7.06
N ILE A 88 -16.60 3.77 6.63
CA ILE A 88 -16.81 4.15 5.23
C ILE A 88 -15.57 4.82 4.63
N ASP A 89 -14.92 5.76 5.33
CA ASP A 89 -13.75 6.47 4.81
C ASP A 89 -12.55 5.52 4.66
N ARG A 90 -12.41 4.58 5.58
CA ARG A 90 -11.36 3.54 5.50
C ARG A 90 -11.63 2.53 4.39
N VAL A 91 -12.88 2.12 4.19
CA VAL A 91 -13.26 1.20 3.10
C VAL A 91 -13.03 1.86 1.75
N VAL A 92 -13.52 3.09 1.55
CA VAL A 92 -13.35 3.86 0.30
C VAL A 92 -11.87 4.07 -0.02
N GLY A 93 -11.10 4.44 0.96
CA GLY A 93 -9.70 4.69 0.71
C GLY A 93 -8.88 3.42 0.49
N PHE A 94 -9.17 2.31 1.16
CA PHE A 94 -8.59 1.03 0.79
C PHE A 94 -9.07 0.60 -0.61
N GLU A 95 -10.27 0.92 -1.03
CA GLU A 95 -10.75 0.69 -2.40
C GLU A 95 -9.95 1.43 -3.47
N VAL A 96 -9.34 2.57 -3.19
CA VAL A 96 -8.52 3.32 -4.15
C VAL A 96 -7.04 2.93 -4.16
N GLY A 97 -6.61 1.99 -3.31
CA GLY A 97 -5.24 1.45 -3.36
C GLY A 97 -4.27 2.00 -2.32
N ALA A 98 -4.72 2.74 -1.31
CA ALA A 98 -3.86 3.18 -0.22
C ALA A 98 -3.25 2.00 0.54
N ASP A 99 -2.03 2.19 1.03
CA ASP A 99 -1.26 1.15 1.73
C ASP A 99 -1.49 1.20 3.25
N ASP A 100 -1.84 2.37 3.81
CA ASP A 100 -2.18 2.56 5.23
C ASP A 100 -3.08 3.78 5.43
N TYR A 101 -3.66 3.89 6.64
CA TYR A 101 -4.54 4.97 7.09
C TYR A 101 -4.15 5.47 8.47
N VAL A 102 -4.23 6.79 8.65
CA VAL A 102 -4.06 7.45 9.94
C VAL A 102 -5.22 8.40 10.18
N VAL A 103 -5.93 8.21 11.28
CA VAL A 103 -7.09 9.04 11.65
C VAL A 103 -6.61 10.27 12.41
N LYS A 104 -7.05 11.46 11.99
CA LYS A 104 -6.86 12.72 12.70
C LYS A 104 -7.82 12.79 13.93
N PRO A 105 -7.36 13.24 15.12
CA PRO A 105 -6.00 13.68 15.41
C PRO A 105 -5.05 12.49 15.67
N PHE A 106 -3.83 12.59 15.19
CA PHE A 106 -2.79 11.57 15.34
C PHE A 106 -1.52 12.14 15.97
N SER A 107 -0.68 11.26 16.47
CA SER A 107 0.67 11.62 16.89
C SER A 107 1.62 11.59 15.70
N VAL A 108 2.41 12.66 15.47
CA VAL A 108 3.47 12.66 14.44
C VAL A 108 4.45 11.51 14.64
N ARG A 109 4.70 11.11 15.89
CA ARG A 109 5.52 9.95 16.20
C ARG A 109 4.89 8.65 15.70
N GLU A 110 3.58 8.50 15.79
CA GLU A 110 2.88 7.34 15.22
C GLU A 110 3.02 7.31 13.71
N LEU A 111 2.78 8.45 13.04
CA LEU A 111 2.94 8.58 11.60
C LEU A 111 4.37 8.23 11.16
N LEU A 112 5.39 8.73 11.86
CA LEU A 112 6.80 8.38 11.62
C LEU A 112 7.07 6.88 11.73
N LEU A 113 6.52 6.21 12.74
CA LEU A 113 6.69 4.76 12.91
C LEU A 113 6.05 3.98 11.75
N ARG A 114 4.88 4.41 11.27
CA ARG A 114 4.20 3.81 10.12
C ARG A 114 5.00 4.00 8.83
N VAL A 115 5.47 5.23 8.57
CA VAL A 115 6.32 5.55 7.42
C VAL A 115 7.60 4.71 7.43
N ARG A 116 8.31 4.64 8.57
CA ARG A 116 9.50 3.78 8.70
C ARG A 116 9.20 2.31 8.43
N ALA A 117 8.07 1.81 8.93
CA ALA A 117 7.66 0.43 8.71
C ALA A 117 7.41 0.15 7.22
N ILE A 118 6.76 1.07 6.50
CA ILE A 118 6.47 0.94 5.07
C ILE A 118 7.76 1.05 4.25
N LEU A 119 8.58 2.08 4.46
CA LEU A 119 9.83 2.31 3.71
C LEU A 119 10.86 1.20 3.92
N ARG A 120 10.98 0.66 5.13
CA ARG A 120 11.86 -0.50 5.39
C ARG A 120 11.49 -1.71 4.54
N ARG A 121 10.19 -1.88 4.26
CA ARG A 121 9.69 -2.98 3.44
C ARG A 121 9.91 -2.73 1.96
N ALA A 122 9.82 -1.49 1.52
CA ALA A 122 10.10 -1.12 0.13
C ALA A 122 11.60 -1.27 -0.20
N GLY A 123 12.49 -1.08 0.79
CA GLY A 123 13.94 -1.19 0.64
C GLY A 123 14.55 -2.52 1.07
N ALA A 124 13.77 -3.49 1.57
CA ALA A 124 14.30 -4.81 1.86
C ALA A 124 14.69 -5.50 0.55
N PRO A 125 15.95 -6.02 0.41
CA PRO A 125 16.30 -6.81 -0.75
C PRO A 125 15.33 -8.00 -0.82
N ALA A 126 14.69 -8.17 -1.98
CA ALA A 126 13.95 -9.39 -2.25
C ALA A 126 14.91 -10.57 -2.11
N PRO A 127 14.47 -11.69 -1.52
CA PRO A 127 15.29 -12.90 -1.51
C PRO A 127 15.68 -13.22 -2.96
N THR A 128 16.96 -13.49 -3.17
CA THR A 128 17.63 -13.73 -4.45
C THR A 128 16.74 -14.45 -5.46
N GLY A 129 16.45 -13.75 -6.54
CA GLY A 129 15.96 -14.18 -7.85
C GLY A 129 15.12 -15.46 -7.91
N THR A 130 13.93 -15.46 -7.33
CA THR A 130 13.06 -16.62 -7.41
C THR A 130 11.82 -16.28 -8.23
N LEU A 131 11.71 -16.89 -9.40
CA LEU A 131 10.45 -16.95 -10.10
C LEU A 131 9.53 -17.90 -9.32
N LEU A 132 8.47 -17.36 -8.74
CA LEU A 132 7.42 -18.16 -8.11
C LEU A 132 6.29 -18.32 -9.11
N THR A 133 5.94 -19.58 -9.39
CA THR A 133 4.91 -19.90 -10.38
C THR A 133 3.84 -20.82 -9.79
N ILE A 134 2.58 -20.52 -10.13
CA ILE A 134 1.42 -21.38 -9.84
C ILE A 134 0.40 -21.23 -10.97
N GLY A 135 0.13 -22.29 -11.72
CA GLY A 135 -0.66 -22.20 -12.95
C GLY A 135 -0.08 -21.14 -13.89
N ASP A 136 -0.92 -20.23 -14.37
CA ASP A 136 -0.52 -19.14 -15.26
C ASP A 136 0.04 -17.91 -14.54
N LEU A 137 0.03 -17.90 -13.20
CA LEU A 137 0.54 -16.78 -12.38
C LEU A 137 2.04 -16.93 -12.16
N VAL A 138 2.80 -15.91 -12.52
CA VAL A 138 4.26 -15.82 -12.30
C VAL A 138 4.59 -14.54 -11.55
N ILE A 139 5.39 -14.65 -10.49
CA ILE A 139 5.97 -13.52 -9.77
C ILE A 139 7.48 -13.53 -9.97
N ASP A 140 8.01 -12.46 -10.55
CA ASP A 140 9.44 -12.14 -10.55
C ASP A 140 9.74 -11.24 -9.35
N THR A 141 10.36 -11.81 -8.33
CA THR A 141 10.64 -11.08 -7.08
C THR A 141 11.74 -10.04 -7.25
N ASP A 142 12.67 -10.23 -8.19
CA ASP A 142 13.75 -9.27 -8.43
C ASP A 142 13.28 -8.04 -9.19
N ARG A 143 12.39 -8.26 -10.17
CA ARG A 143 11.82 -7.17 -10.96
C ARG A 143 10.57 -6.56 -10.36
N HIS A 144 10.05 -7.13 -9.25
CA HIS A 144 8.75 -6.77 -8.68
C HIS A 144 7.61 -6.81 -9.72
N GLN A 145 7.67 -7.78 -10.63
CA GLN A 145 6.70 -7.96 -11.70
C GLN A 145 5.81 -9.17 -11.44
N VAL A 146 4.57 -9.04 -11.81
CA VAL A 146 3.58 -10.12 -11.77
C VAL A 146 2.96 -10.26 -13.15
N THR A 147 2.89 -11.49 -13.64
CA THR A 147 2.19 -11.78 -14.89
C THR A 147 1.18 -12.90 -14.68
N VAL A 148 0.05 -12.82 -15.41
CA VAL A 148 -0.95 -13.88 -15.52
C VAL A 148 -1.12 -14.21 -16.98
N ALA A 149 -0.90 -15.46 -17.36
CA ALA A 149 -0.91 -15.90 -18.77
C ALA A 149 0.00 -15.06 -19.70
N GLY A 150 1.10 -14.54 -19.14
CA GLY A 150 2.07 -13.69 -19.85
C GLY A 150 1.71 -12.19 -19.90
N GLU A 151 0.53 -11.79 -19.44
CA GLU A 151 0.14 -10.38 -19.34
C GLU A 151 0.57 -9.79 -18.00
N GLU A 152 1.17 -8.60 -18.02
CA GLU A 152 1.63 -7.90 -16.81
C GLU A 152 0.46 -7.35 -16.01
N ILE A 153 0.45 -7.64 -14.71
CA ILE A 153 -0.55 -7.16 -13.75
C ILE A 153 0.09 -6.11 -12.82
N VAL A 154 -0.44 -4.90 -12.85
CA VAL A 154 0.04 -3.80 -12.00
C VAL A 154 -0.52 -3.96 -10.58
N LEU A 155 0.37 -4.32 -9.65
CA LEU A 155 0.06 -4.41 -8.22
C LEU A 155 0.67 -3.24 -7.45
N THR A 156 0.01 -2.84 -6.35
CA THR A 156 0.61 -1.96 -5.36
C THR A 156 1.66 -2.73 -4.56
N THR A 157 2.56 -2.03 -3.85
CA THR A 157 3.58 -2.67 -3.00
C THR A 157 2.97 -3.62 -1.98
N THR A 158 1.83 -3.25 -1.38
CA THR A 158 1.13 -4.09 -0.39
C THR A 158 0.49 -5.31 -1.02
N GLU A 159 -0.16 -5.16 -2.18
CA GLU A 159 -0.74 -6.28 -2.93
C GLU A 159 0.33 -7.26 -3.40
N PHE A 160 1.47 -6.75 -3.89
CA PHE A 160 2.61 -7.58 -4.29
C PHE A 160 3.14 -8.41 -3.11
N LYS A 161 3.35 -7.78 -1.94
CA LYS A 161 3.81 -8.47 -0.73
C LYS A 161 2.82 -9.52 -0.24
N LEU A 162 1.54 -9.19 -0.24
CA LEU A 162 0.48 -10.11 0.15
C LEU A 162 0.47 -11.34 -0.77
N LEU A 163 0.54 -11.13 -2.08
CA LEU A 163 0.62 -12.19 -3.07
C LEU A 163 1.89 -13.04 -2.90
N HIS A 164 3.03 -12.40 -2.73
CA HIS A 164 4.32 -13.08 -2.53
C HIS A 164 4.28 -14.00 -1.30
N ILE A 165 3.81 -13.51 -0.15
CA ILE A 165 3.70 -14.31 1.08
C ILE A 165 2.74 -15.48 0.91
N LEU A 166 1.59 -15.26 0.27
CA LEU A 166 0.61 -16.31 0.03
C LEU A 166 1.19 -17.41 -0.89
N LEU A 167 1.94 -17.01 -1.91
CA LEU A 167 2.54 -17.94 -2.87
C LEU A 167 3.76 -18.68 -2.29
N GLU A 168 4.64 -17.99 -1.56
CA GLU A 168 5.76 -18.60 -0.84
C GLU A 168 5.28 -19.67 0.15
N ARG A 169 4.14 -19.40 0.80
CA ARG A 169 3.54 -20.30 1.78
C ARG A 169 2.35 -21.07 1.22
N ARG A 170 2.35 -21.36 -0.10
CA ARG A 170 1.26 -22.08 -0.76
C ARG A 170 0.89 -23.38 -0.02
N GLY A 171 -0.39 -23.71 -0.01
CA GLY A 171 -0.95 -24.86 0.71
C GLY A 171 -1.09 -24.67 2.24
N ARG A 172 -0.51 -23.60 2.80
CA ARG A 172 -0.56 -23.34 4.25
C ARG A 172 -1.55 -22.22 4.56
N LEU A 173 -2.40 -22.46 5.57
CA LEU A 173 -3.29 -21.44 6.09
C LEU A 173 -2.51 -20.30 6.74
N GLN A 174 -2.80 -19.06 6.33
CA GLN A 174 -2.30 -17.84 6.93
C GLN A 174 -3.44 -17.13 7.65
N SER A 175 -3.32 -16.91 8.96
CA SER A 175 -4.32 -16.13 9.70
C SER A 175 -4.28 -14.67 9.28
N ARG A 176 -5.39 -13.93 9.49
CA ARG A 176 -5.45 -12.49 9.24
C ARG A 176 -4.41 -11.74 10.04
N ASP A 177 -4.21 -12.10 11.31
CA ASP A 177 -3.20 -11.50 12.18
C ASP A 177 -1.78 -11.75 11.67
N THR A 178 -1.50 -12.98 11.19
CA THR A 178 -0.20 -13.32 10.59
C THR A 178 0.05 -12.50 9.33
N LEU A 179 -0.94 -12.42 8.42
CA LEU A 179 -0.82 -11.62 7.20
C LEU A 179 -0.67 -10.14 7.52
N LEU A 180 -1.46 -9.61 8.46
CA LEU A 180 -1.36 -8.22 8.90
C LEU A 180 0.05 -7.90 9.42
N LYS A 181 0.58 -8.76 10.28
CA LYS A 181 1.91 -8.63 10.85
C LYS A 181 3.01 -8.73 9.79
N ASP A 182 2.93 -9.66 8.87
CA ASP A 182 3.98 -9.93 7.88
C ASP A 182 3.95 -8.92 6.72
N VAL A 183 2.77 -8.46 6.31
CA VAL A 183 2.59 -7.49 5.23
C VAL A 183 2.67 -6.05 5.74
N TRP A 184 2.05 -5.71 6.88
CA TRP A 184 2.02 -4.36 7.45
C TRP A 184 2.99 -4.15 8.62
N GLY A 185 3.46 -5.22 9.29
CA GLY A 185 4.52 -5.23 10.34
C GLY A 185 4.01 -5.36 11.76
N TYR A 186 4.94 -5.69 12.65
CA TYR A 186 4.65 -6.04 14.06
C TYR A 186 3.98 -4.95 14.90
N ASN A 187 4.16 -3.69 14.54
CA ASN A 187 3.60 -2.54 15.27
C ASN A 187 2.39 -1.94 14.56
N TYR A 188 1.81 -2.66 13.60
CA TYR A 188 0.62 -2.17 12.92
C TYR A 188 -0.59 -2.27 13.87
N VAL A 189 -1.22 -1.14 14.17
CA VAL A 189 -2.37 -1.00 15.07
C VAL A 189 -3.69 -1.01 14.28
N GLY A 190 -3.68 -1.50 13.05
CA GLY A 190 -4.86 -1.54 12.17
C GLY A 190 -5.77 -2.74 12.40
N ASP A 191 -6.99 -2.64 11.85
CA ASP A 191 -7.97 -3.74 11.86
C ASP A 191 -7.54 -4.86 10.88
N THR A 192 -7.78 -6.09 11.25
CA THR A 192 -7.58 -7.27 10.39
C THR A 192 -8.44 -7.26 9.12
N ARG A 193 -9.51 -6.46 9.08
CA ARG A 193 -10.33 -6.20 7.88
C ARG A 193 -9.54 -5.58 6.73
N THR A 194 -8.44 -4.87 7.03
CA THR A 194 -7.49 -4.39 6.02
C THR A 194 -7.01 -5.52 5.11
N VAL A 195 -6.74 -6.70 5.68
CA VAL A 195 -6.32 -7.89 4.93
C VAL A 195 -7.42 -8.33 3.95
N ASP A 196 -8.68 -8.35 4.42
CA ASP A 196 -9.82 -8.79 3.60
C ASP A 196 -10.01 -7.89 2.37
N THR A 197 -9.87 -6.59 2.55
CA THR A 197 -9.97 -5.61 1.47
C THR A 197 -8.87 -5.80 0.43
N HIS A 198 -7.61 -5.96 0.87
CA HIS A 198 -6.49 -6.18 -0.05
C HIS A 198 -6.56 -7.54 -0.75
N VAL A 199 -7.05 -8.59 -0.09
CA VAL A 199 -7.30 -9.88 -0.74
C VAL A 199 -8.38 -9.75 -1.81
N THR A 200 -9.45 -9.01 -1.55
CA THR A 200 -10.54 -8.80 -2.52
C THR A 200 -10.00 -8.11 -3.78
N ARG A 201 -9.20 -7.05 -3.64
CA ARG A 201 -8.60 -6.36 -4.78
C ARG A 201 -7.61 -7.22 -5.55
N LEU A 202 -6.76 -7.91 -4.79
CA LEU A 202 -5.77 -8.80 -5.37
C LEU A 202 -6.46 -9.84 -6.25
N ARG A 203 -7.53 -10.46 -5.77
CA ARG A 203 -8.36 -11.38 -6.56
C ARG A 203 -8.89 -10.73 -7.84
N THR A 204 -9.44 -9.52 -7.73
CA THR A 204 -9.97 -8.79 -8.89
C THR A 204 -8.89 -8.52 -9.93
N LYS A 205 -7.69 -8.11 -9.51
CA LYS A 205 -6.57 -7.84 -10.42
C LYS A 205 -6.01 -9.09 -11.08
N LEU A 206 -5.97 -10.20 -10.35
CA LEU A 206 -5.47 -11.49 -10.86
C LEU A 206 -6.50 -12.24 -11.74
N GLY A 207 -7.74 -11.76 -11.82
CA GLY A 207 -8.80 -12.39 -12.60
C GLY A 207 -9.04 -13.85 -12.16
N THR A 208 -9.03 -14.79 -13.09
CA THR A 208 -9.23 -16.23 -12.82
C THR A 208 -8.16 -16.79 -11.85
N SER A 209 -6.90 -16.34 -11.97
CA SER A 209 -5.84 -16.75 -11.05
C SER A 209 -6.09 -16.28 -9.60
N GLY A 210 -6.93 -15.27 -9.39
CA GLY A 210 -7.34 -14.82 -8.05
C GLY A 210 -8.16 -15.86 -7.26
N GLU A 211 -8.80 -16.80 -7.95
CA GLU A 211 -9.56 -17.88 -7.31
C GLU A 211 -8.67 -18.87 -6.55
N MET A 212 -7.37 -18.93 -6.90
CA MET A 212 -6.39 -19.70 -6.16
C MET A 212 -6.17 -19.21 -4.73
N ILE A 213 -6.52 -17.95 -4.42
CA ILE A 213 -6.53 -17.43 -3.05
C ILE A 213 -7.83 -17.87 -2.39
N ARG A 214 -7.80 -18.95 -1.64
CA ARG A 214 -8.99 -19.50 -0.95
C ARG A 214 -9.21 -18.84 0.40
N THR A 215 -10.48 -18.56 0.73
CA THR A 215 -10.89 -18.10 2.07
C THR A 215 -11.21 -19.28 2.94
N VAL A 216 -10.53 -19.42 4.07
CA VAL A 216 -10.89 -20.36 5.13
C VAL A 216 -11.68 -19.60 6.18
N ARG A 217 -13.01 -19.76 6.16
CA ARG A 217 -13.95 -19.01 7.02
C ARG A 217 -13.54 -19.11 8.49
N GLY A 218 -13.49 -17.97 9.17
CA GLY A 218 -13.12 -17.86 10.58
C GLY A 218 -11.61 -17.91 10.85
N PHE A 219 -10.76 -18.29 9.86
CA PHE A 219 -9.34 -18.48 10.08
C PHE A 219 -8.45 -17.52 9.26
N GLY A 220 -8.67 -17.39 7.95
CA GLY A 220 -7.83 -16.54 7.10
C GLY A 220 -7.83 -17.00 5.64
N TYR A 221 -6.63 -16.99 5.04
CA TYR A 221 -6.46 -17.22 3.62
C TYR A 221 -5.35 -18.24 3.35
N LYS A 222 -5.43 -18.93 2.23
CA LYS A 222 -4.35 -19.76 1.71
C LYS A 222 -4.33 -19.72 0.18
N MET A 223 -3.16 -19.91 -0.40
CA MET A 223 -2.98 -20.09 -1.83
C MET A 223 -3.01 -21.58 -2.15
N GLU A 224 -3.87 -21.97 -3.09
CA GLU A 224 -3.96 -23.36 -3.58
C GLU A 224 -4.00 -23.36 -5.11
N GLU A 225 -3.31 -24.29 -5.70
CA GLU A 225 -3.51 -24.65 -7.11
C GLU A 225 -4.90 -25.32 -7.23
N GLU A 226 -5.66 -25.03 -8.29
CA GLU A 226 -6.89 -25.77 -8.52
C GLU A 226 -6.53 -27.25 -8.78
N ALA A 227 -7.30 -28.14 -8.13
CA ALA A 227 -7.21 -29.57 -8.32
C ALA A 227 -7.84 -30.00 -9.67
#